data_658c8622b5f50d558c55e48c5fa9c008
#
_entry.id   658c8622b5f50d558c55e48c5fa9c008
#
_cell.length_a   1.000
_cell.length_b   1.000
_cell.length_c   1.000
_cell.angle_alpha   90.00
_cell.angle_beta   90.00
_cell.angle_gamma   90.00
#
_symmetry.space_group_name_H-M   'P 1'
#
loop_
_entity.id
_entity.type
_entity.pdbx_description
1 polymer ?
#
loop_
_entity_poly.entity_id
_entity_poly.type
_entity_poly.pdbx_seq_one_letter_code
_entity_poly.pdbx_strand_id
1 'polypeptide(L)'
;MEDAMSDPSQQTPKTVFTAAAEHFLARLREWWQRGELAGVDRNELQRMAGEFGMSVRDLEDLVARGPHAADLLHERMRALGIARADVEDVARGLMRDLERTCACCNDKDACTHDLEQRPDDPAWKDYCPNAISLESVRRAKGRFA
;
A
#
# COMPACT_ATOMS: atom_id res chain seq x y z
N MET A 1 -37.11 -29.48 1.44
CA MET A 1 -36.90 -28.70 2.66
C MET A 1 -35.68 -29.30 3.36
N GLU A 2 -34.48 -28.80 3.01
CA GLU A 2 -33.25 -29.15 3.70
C GLU A 2 -32.49 -27.87 3.94
N ASP A 3 -32.45 -27.50 5.23
CA ASP A 3 -31.68 -26.42 5.76
C ASP A 3 -30.18 -26.72 5.61
N ALA A 4 -29.52 -26.05 4.71
CA ALA A 4 -28.07 -26.03 4.66
C ALA A 4 -27.58 -25.08 5.76
N MET A 5 -27.25 -25.66 6.91
CA MET A 5 -26.49 -24.98 7.97
C MET A 5 -25.10 -24.64 7.42
N SER A 6 -24.88 -23.35 7.14
CA SER A 6 -23.56 -22.80 6.83
C SER A 6 -22.70 -22.86 8.09
N ASP A 7 -21.63 -23.61 8.00
CA ASP A 7 -20.58 -23.75 9.02
C ASP A 7 -19.85 -22.41 9.25
N PRO A 8 -19.83 -21.85 10.48
CA PRO A 8 -19.15 -20.58 10.78
C PRO A 8 -17.64 -20.69 11.02
N SER A 9 -17.01 -21.83 10.74
CA SER A 9 -15.62 -22.11 11.17
C SER A 9 -14.54 -21.82 10.13
N GLN A 10 -14.80 -21.09 9.03
CA GLN A 10 -13.77 -20.71 8.06
C GLN A 10 -13.50 -19.21 8.00
N GLN A 11 -13.40 -18.58 9.15
CA GLN A 11 -12.83 -17.24 9.23
C GLN A 11 -11.31 -17.35 9.44
N THR A 12 -10.56 -17.33 8.34
CA THR A 12 -9.09 -17.32 8.36
C THR A 12 -8.57 -16.01 8.97
N PRO A 13 -7.45 -16.03 9.72
CA PRO A 13 -6.90 -14.86 10.42
C PRO A 13 -6.33 -13.75 9.50
N LYS A 14 -6.59 -13.82 8.19
CA LYS A 14 -6.23 -12.77 7.22
C LYS A 14 -7.08 -11.50 7.34
N THR A 15 -8.22 -11.55 8.01
CA THR A 15 -9.17 -10.43 8.10
C THR A 15 -8.82 -9.38 9.14
N VAL A 16 -7.99 -9.67 10.12
CA VAL A 16 -7.70 -8.71 11.20
C VAL A 16 -6.69 -7.65 10.77
N PHE A 17 -5.72 -8.00 9.93
CA PHE A 17 -4.71 -7.05 9.44
C PHE A 17 -5.24 -6.14 8.33
N THR A 18 -6.11 -6.66 7.46
CA THR A 18 -6.79 -5.88 6.42
C THR A 18 -7.82 -4.92 7.03
N ALA A 19 -8.55 -5.34 8.07
CA ALA A 19 -9.54 -4.48 8.75
C ALA A 19 -8.89 -3.27 9.43
N ALA A 20 -7.72 -3.42 10.05
CA ALA A 20 -7.00 -2.30 10.68
C ALA A 20 -6.45 -1.32 9.63
N ALA A 21 -5.92 -1.83 8.51
CA ALA A 21 -5.44 -1.00 7.41
C ALA A 21 -6.60 -0.30 6.67
N GLU A 22 -7.71 -1.00 6.45
CA GLU A 22 -8.91 -0.44 5.83
C GLU A 22 -9.58 0.60 6.74
N HIS A 23 -9.61 0.36 8.05
CA HIS A 23 -10.13 1.32 9.01
C HIS A 23 -9.27 2.59 9.09
N PHE A 24 -7.96 2.44 9.00
CA PHE A 24 -7.02 3.56 8.92
C PHE A 24 -7.20 4.37 7.63
N LEU A 25 -7.27 3.71 6.48
CA LEU A 25 -7.51 4.36 5.19
C LEU A 25 -8.89 5.03 5.14
N ALA A 26 -9.91 4.42 5.76
CA ALA A 26 -11.24 5.02 5.88
C ALA A 26 -11.20 6.29 6.74
N ARG A 27 -10.47 6.30 7.87
CA ARG A 27 -10.30 7.49 8.71
C ARG A 27 -9.49 8.58 8.02
N LEU A 28 -8.43 8.24 7.28
CA LEU A 28 -7.69 9.19 6.45
C LEU A 28 -8.58 9.80 5.37
N ARG A 29 -9.45 9.00 4.76
CA ARG A 29 -10.39 9.46 3.73
C ARG A 29 -11.41 10.41 4.33
N GLU A 30 -11.95 10.12 5.50
CA GLU A 30 -12.87 11.01 6.23
C GLU A 30 -12.20 12.32 6.61
N TRP A 31 -10.95 12.29 7.05
CA TRP A 31 -10.18 13.49 7.39
C TRP A 31 -9.87 14.35 6.18
N TRP A 32 -9.52 13.71 5.07
CA TRP A 32 -9.24 14.41 3.83
C TRP A 32 -10.49 15.11 3.27
N GLN A 33 -11.65 14.46 3.34
CA GLN A 33 -12.93 15.03 2.91
C GLN A 33 -13.39 16.20 3.78
N ARG A 34 -12.96 16.26 5.04
CA ARG A 34 -13.33 17.34 5.96
C ARG A 34 -12.36 18.53 5.97
N GLY A 35 -11.20 18.40 5.31
CA GLY A 35 -10.17 19.46 5.34
C GLY A 35 -9.56 19.72 6.72
N GLU A 36 -9.70 18.80 7.65
CA GLU A 36 -9.51 19.01 9.09
C GLU A 36 -8.10 18.76 9.63
N LEU A 37 -7.09 18.46 8.79
CA LEU A 37 -5.71 18.35 9.28
C LEU A 37 -5.21 19.66 9.92
N ALA A 38 -5.76 20.79 9.52
CA ALA A 38 -5.44 22.09 10.11
C ALA A 38 -5.95 22.24 11.56
N GLY A 39 -6.89 21.38 12.01
CA GLY A 39 -7.47 21.38 13.35
C GLY A 39 -7.02 20.24 14.25
N VAL A 40 -6.19 19.31 13.76
CA VAL A 40 -5.69 18.19 14.58
C VAL A 40 -4.54 18.65 15.44
N ASP A 41 -4.61 18.35 16.75
CA ASP A 41 -3.53 18.65 17.69
C ASP A 41 -2.22 17.98 17.25
N ARG A 42 -1.11 18.71 17.35
CA ARG A 42 0.23 18.25 16.99
C ARG A 42 0.64 16.98 17.72
N ASN A 43 0.21 16.83 18.97
CA ASN A 43 0.47 15.61 19.76
C ASN A 43 -0.27 14.40 19.19
N GLU A 44 -1.47 14.56 18.70
CA GLU A 44 -2.26 13.54 18.00
C GLU A 44 -1.56 13.12 16.70
N LEU A 45 -1.11 14.09 15.89
CA LEU A 45 -0.36 13.83 14.67
C LEU A 45 0.95 13.09 14.95
N GLN A 46 1.69 13.46 16.01
CA GLN A 46 2.91 12.77 16.42
C GLN A 46 2.64 11.32 16.84
N ARG A 47 1.60 11.09 17.61
CA ARG A 47 1.20 9.74 18.01
C ARG A 47 0.86 8.87 16.81
N MET A 48 0.06 9.39 15.90
CA MET A 48 -0.33 8.67 14.68
C MET A 48 0.86 8.38 13.77
N ALA A 49 1.70 9.37 13.53
CA ALA A 49 2.91 9.19 12.74
C ALA A 49 3.82 8.11 13.37
N GLY A 50 3.96 8.12 14.70
CA GLY A 50 4.71 7.11 15.45
C GLY A 50 4.15 5.70 15.32
N GLU A 51 2.83 5.52 15.32
CA GLU A 51 2.18 4.22 15.09
C GLU A 51 2.51 3.62 13.72
N PHE A 52 2.77 4.47 12.73
CA PHE A 52 3.12 4.07 11.36
C PHE A 52 4.63 4.15 11.06
N GLY A 53 5.44 4.46 12.07
CA GLY A 53 6.89 4.56 11.90
C GLY A 53 7.33 5.65 10.93
N MET A 54 6.59 6.75 10.86
CA MET A 54 6.88 7.90 9.99
C MET A 54 6.95 9.20 10.79
N SER A 55 7.52 10.25 10.19
CA SER A 55 7.48 11.60 10.77
C SER A 55 6.10 12.25 10.55
N VAL A 56 5.79 13.28 11.35
CA VAL A 56 4.58 14.08 11.15
C VAL A 56 4.52 14.68 9.75
N ARG A 57 5.67 15.14 9.24
CA ARG A 57 5.77 15.71 7.89
C ARG A 57 5.44 14.69 6.81
N ASP A 58 5.97 13.46 6.94
CA ASP A 58 5.65 12.37 6.00
C ASP A 58 4.17 12.02 6.03
N LEU A 59 3.55 12.05 7.23
CA LEU A 59 2.11 11.83 7.37
C LEU A 59 1.31 12.95 6.71
N GLU A 60 1.68 14.22 6.92
CA GLU A 60 1.04 15.37 6.28
C GLU A 60 1.16 15.30 4.75
N ASP A 61 2.35 14.98 4.23
CA ASP A 61 2.59 14.81 2.79
C ASP A 61 1.77 13.64 2.21
N LEU A 62 1.68 12.53 2.93
CA LEU A 62 0.89 11.37 2.52
C LEU A 62 -0.60 11.70 2.44
N VAL A 63 -1.12 12.40 3.44
CA VAL A 63 -2.54 12.83 3.48
C VAL A 63 -2.83 13.84 2.37
N ALA A 64 -1.94 14.78 2.11
CA ALA A 64 -2.08 15.76 1.04
C ALA A 64 -2.16 15.11 -0.35
N ARG A 65 -1.54 13.94 -0.56
CA ARG A 65 -1.57 13.20 -1.83
C ARG A 65 -2.83 12.36 -2.03
N GLY A 66 -3.62 12.15 -0.99
CA GLY A 66 -4.92 11.50 -1.04
C GLY A 66 -4.90 9.98 -0.91
N PRO A 67 -6.10 9.36 -0.80
CA PRO A 67 -6.26 7.95 -0.45
C PRO A 67 -5.83 6.97 -1.55
N HIS A 68 -5.72 7.42 -2.79
CA HIS A 68 -5.36 6.61 -3.96
C HIS A 68 -3.91 6.80 -4.42
N ALA A 69 -3.11 7.50 -3.63
CA ALA A 69 -1.75 7.87 -4.01
C ALA A 69 -0.80 6.68 -4.27
N ALA A 70 -1.08 5.51 -3.66
CA ALA A 70 -0.30 4.28 -3.83
C ALA A 70 -0.99 3.21 -4.70
N ASP A 71 -2.10 3.50 -5.35
CA ASP A 71 -2.85 2.52 -6.16
C ASP A 71 -2.00 1.92 -7.30
N LEU A 72 -1.16 2.73 -7.93
CA LEU A 72 -0.26 2.28 -8.99
C LEU A 72 0.77 1.23 -8.51
N LEU A 73 1.14 1.23 -7.23
CA LEU A 73 1.98 0.16 -6.67
C LEU A 73 1.27 -1.19 -6.76
N HIS A 74 0.00 -1.23 -6.37
CA HIS A 74 -0.78 -2.47 -6.40
C HIS A 74 -0.99 -2.97 -7.83
N GLU A 75 -1.18 -2.08 -8.78
CA GLU A 75 -1.25 -2.43 -10.21
C GLU A 75 0.08 -2.95 -10.73
N ARG A 76 1.19 -2.29 -10.38
CA ARG A 76 2.54 -2.74 -10.73
C ARG A 76 2.85 -4.11 -10.13
N MET A 77 2.56 -4.33 -8.86
CA MET A 77 2.74 -5.62 -8.20
C MET A 77 1.93 -6.71 -8.92
N ARG A 78 0.69 -6.42 -9.31
CA ARG A 78 -0.15 -7.35 -10.06
C ARG A 78 0.49 -7.69 -11.41
N ALA A 79 0.98 -6.71 -12.15
CA ALA A 79 1.67 -6.92 -13.43
C ALA A 79 2.95 -7.77 -13.27
N LEU A 80 3.63 -7.65 -12.13
CA LEU A 80 4.83 -8.44 -11.80
C LEU A 80 4.53 -9.81 -11.18
N GLY A 81 3.25 -10.14 -10.92
CA GLY A 81 2.86 -11.36 -10.24
C GLY A 81 3.29 -11.42 -8.76
N ILE A 82 3.42 -10.28 -8.11
CA ILE A 82 3.80 -10.14 -6.71
C ILE A 82 2.56 -9.94 -5.85
N ALA A 83 2.35 -10.81 -4.87
CA ALA A 83 1.31 -10.65 -3.85
C ALA A 83 1.84 -9.87 -2.64
N ARG A 84 0.94 -9.29 -1.83
CA ARG A 84 1.32 -8.65 -0.56
C ARG A 84 2.11 -9.61 0.35
N ALA A 85 1.71 -10.87 0.42
CA ALA A 85 2.41 -11.88 1.21
C ALA A 85 3.86 -12.06 0.77
N ASP A 86 4.14 -12.05 -0.53
CA ASP A 86 5.52 -12.17 -1.05
C ASP A 86 6.41 -11.02 -0.55
N VAL A 87 5.85 -9.83 -0.41
CA VAL A 87 6.55 -8.65 0.11
C VAL A 87 6.84 -8.78 1.61
N GLU A 88 5.83 -9.16 2.39
CA GLU A 88 5.95 -9.30 3.85
C GLU A 88 6.87 -10.48 4.24
N ASP A 89 6.96 -11.52 3.40
CA ASP A 89 7.89 -12.65 3.59
C ASP A 89 9.35 -12.23 3.42
N VAL A 90 9.64 -11.21 2.60
CA VAL A 90 11.00 -10.66 2.44
C VAL A 90 11.39 -9.83 3.65
N ALA A 91 10.54 -8.91 4.07
CA ALA A 91 10.78 -8.08 5.24
C ALA A 91 9.47 -7.54 5.82
N ARG A 92 9.31 -7.69 7.13
CA ARG A 92 8.16 -7.14 7.85
C ARG A 92 8.13 -5.61 7.70
N GLY A 93 6.96 -5.08 7.30
CA GLY A 93 6.75 -3.65 7.11
C GLY A 93 7.24 -3.10 5.77
N LEU A 94 7.85 -3.93 4.92
CA LEU A 94 8.28 -3.52 3.59
C LEU A 94 7.12 -3.02 2.73
N MET A 95 5.96 -3.64 2.85
CA MET A 95 4.77 -3.20 2.09
C MET A 95 4.40 -1.74 2.38
N ARG A 96 4.42 -1.34 3.64
CA ARG A 96 4.18 0.05 4.06
C ARG A 96 5.20 1.03 3.50
N ASP A 97 6.47 0.63 3.46
CA ASP A 97 7.54 1.45 2.90
C ASP A 97 7.38 1.62 1.37
N LEU A 98 6.98 0.56 0.68
CA LEU A 98 6.66 0.61 -0.75
C LEU A 98 5.47 1.54 -1.03
N GLU A 99 4.40 1.43 -0.25
CA GLU A 99 3.21 2.27 -0.39
C GLU A 99 3.54 3.76 -0.16
N ARG A 100 4.31 4.08 0.88
CA ARG A 100 4.76 5.44 1.15
C ARG A 100 5.61 6.00 0.01
N THR A 101 6.58 5.23 -0.46
CA THR A 101 7.46 5.62 -1.58
C THR A 101 6.66 5.84 -2.85
N CYS A 102 5.71 4.96 -3.17
CA CYS A 102 4.83 5.12 -4.33
C CYS A 102 3.93 6.35 -4.18
N ALA A 103 3.33 6.56 -3.01
CA ALA A 103 2.48 7.72 -2.75
C ALA A 103 3.21 9.04 -3.00
N CYS A 104 4.50 9.11 -2.67
CA CYS A 104 5.35 10.29 -2.85
C CYS A 104 6.05 10.37 -4.22
N CYS A 105 5.84 9.40 -5.10
CA CYS A 105 6.45 9.36 -6.44
C CYS A 105 5.91 10.48 -7.35
N ASN A 106 6.80 11.07 -8.13
CA ASN A 106 6.46 12.13 -9.10
C ASN A 106 6.24 11.59 -10.53
N ASP A 107 6.56 10.32 -10.79
CA ASP A 107 6.49 9.69 -12.12
C ASP A 107 5.20 8.89 -12.34
N LYS A 108 4.11 9.31 -11.74
CA LYS A 108 2.82 8.61 -11.80
C LYS A 108 2.25 8.53 -13.21
N ASP A 109 2.43 9.58 -14.01
CA ASP A 109 1.92 9.62 -15.39
C ASP A 109 2.65 8.61 -16.27
N ALA A 110 3.96 8.53 -16.16
CA ALA A 110 4.77 7.52 -16.87
C ALA A 110 4.38 6.09 -16.42
N CYS A 111 4.20 5.90 -15.12
CA CYS A 111 3.79 4.61 -14.57
C CYS A 111 2.39 4.19 -15.05
N THR A 112 1.43 5.10 -15.05
CA THR A 112 0.07 4.85 -15.56
C THR A 112 0.12 4.47 -17.02
N HIS A 113 0.84 5.25 -17.84
CA HIS A 113 0.97 4.99 -19.27
C HIS A 113 1.57 3.60 -19.54
N ASP A 114 2.65 3.24 -18.86
CA ASP A 114 3.31 1.95 -19.06
C ASP A 114 2.43 0.78 -18.59
N LEU A 115 1.72 0.91 -17.49
CA LEU A 115 0.78 -0.12 -17.01
C LEU A 115 -0.37 -0.36 -17.98
N GLU A 116 -0.87 0.70 -18.63
CA GLU A 116 -1.98 0.61 -19.58
C GLU A 116 -1.53 0.05 -20.94
N GLN A 117 -0.36 0.47 -21.42
CA GLN A 117 0.08 0.17 -22.78
C GLN A 117 1.07 -1.00 -22.86
N ARG A 118 1.94 -1.14 -21.86
CA ARG A 118 3.06 -2.09 -21.88
C ARG A 118 3.39 -2.59 -20.48
N PRO A 119 2.47 -3.29 -19.80
CA PRO A 119 2.66 -3.71 -18.41
C PRO A 119 3.90 -4.59 -18.18
N ASP A 120 4.33 -5.32 -19.21
CA ASP A 120 5.47 -6.24 -19.15
C ASP A 120 6.81 -5.59 -19.56
N ASP A 121 6.80 -4.34 -20.06
CA ASP A 121 8.00 -3.64 -20.49
C ASP A 121 8.86 -3.28 -19.26
N PRO A 122 10.15 -3.65 -19.24
CA PRO A 122 11.04 -3.39 -18.11
C PRO A 122 11.38 -1.89 -17.90
N ALA A 123 10.97 -0.99 -18.78
CA ALA A 123 11.26 0.44 -18.71
C ALA A 123 10.79 1.09 -17.40
N TRP A 124 9.78 0.53 -16.72
CA TRP A 124 9.34 1.01 -15.43
C TRP A 124 10.46 1.05 -14.37
N LYS A 125 11.51 0.26 -14.52
CA LYS A 125 12.65 0.21 -13.60
C LYS A 125 13.48 1.48 -13.62
N ASP A 126 13.45 2.21 -14.70
CA ASP A 126 14.27 3.40 -14.90
C ASP A 126 13.75 4.60 -14.10
N TYR A 127 12.46 4.63 -13.81
CA TYR A 127 11.84 5.76 -13.09
C TYR A 127 11.19 5.36 -11.75
N CYS A 128 10.84 4.10 -11.53
CA CYS A 128 10.13 3.69 -10.32
C CYS A 128 11.05 3.68 -9.10
N PRO A 129 10.79 4.48 -8.05
CA PRO A 129 11.63 4.49 -6.85
C PRO A 129 11.59 3.17 -6.06
N ASN A 130 10.60 2.33 -6.31
CA ASN A 130 10.46 0.99 -5.71
C ASN A 130 11.11 -0.12 -6.56
N ALA A 131 11.75 0.19 -7.69
CA ALA A 131 12.22 -0.80 -8.65
C ALA A 131 13.13 -1.85 -8.03
N ILE A 132 14.12 -1.44 -7.25
CA ILE A 132 15.08 -2.36 -6.60
C ILE A 132 14.37 -3.28 -5.62
N SER A 133 13.48 -2.74 -4.80
CA SER A 133 12.74 -3.52 -3.81
C SER A 133 11.80 -4.53 -4.46
N LEU A 134 11.04 -4.12 -5.47
CA LEU A 134 10.13 -5.01 -6.21
C LEU A 134 10.88 -6.12 -6.94
N GLU A 135 12.02 -5.81 -7.56
CA GLU A 135 12.89 -6.83 -8.18
C GLU A 135 13.46 -7.81 -7.15
N SER A 136 13.82 -7.34 -5.97
CA SER A 136 14.31 -8.20 -4.88
C SER A 136 13.23 -9.17 -4.41
N VAL A 137 12.00 -8.69 -4.24
CA VAL A 137 10.84 -9.53 -3.89
C VAL A 137 10.57 -10.58 -4.99
N ARG A 138 10.59 -10.16 -6.25
CA ARG A 138 10.38 -11.08 -7.38
C ARG A 138 11.44 -12.19 -7.44
N ARG A 139 12.71 -11.86 -7.19
CA ARG A 139 13.80 -12.84 -7.13
C ARG A 139 13.67 -13.78 -5.94
N ALA A 140 13.28 -13.27 -4.78
CA ALA A 140 13.03 -14.09 -3.59
C ALA A 140 11.90 -15.09 -3.86
N LYS A 141 10.78 -14.64 -4.42
CA LYS A 141 9.65 -15.51 -4.83
C LYS A 141 10.09 -16.61 -5.77
N GLY A 142 10.90 -16.30 -6.79
CA GLY A 142 11.40 -17.28 -7.76
C GLY A 142 12.32 -18.37 -7.18
N ARG A 143 12.89 -18.14 -5.98
CA ARG A 143 13.75 -19.14 -5.30
C ARG A 143 12.95 -20.17 -4.50
N PHE A 144 11.72 -19.82 -4.12
CA PHE A 144 10.85 -20.66 -3.30
C PHE A 144 9.70 -21.31 -4.10
N ALA A 145 9.64 -21.00 -5.38
CA ALA A 145 8.74 -21.65 -6.34
C ALA A 145 9.45 -22.86 -6.97
#